data_565e54da75911b58f544b147a66221d6
#
_entry.id   565e54da75911b58f544b147a66221d6
#
_cell.length_a   1.000
_cell.length_b   1.000
_cell.length_c   1.000
_cell.angle_alpha   90.00
_cell.angle_beta   90.00
_cell.angle_gamma   90.00
#
_symmetry.space_group_name_H-M   'P 1'
#
loop_
_entity.id
_entity.type
_entity.pdbx_description
1 polymer ?
#
loop_
_entity_poly.entity_id
_entity_poly.type
_entity_poly.pdbx_seq_one_letter_code
_entity_poly.pdbx_strand_id
1 'polypeptide(L)'
;MSGSKIAGIEYYLPKKKENNNHLKKNNPKWDINRIYEKTGINNRYISSEKETTIDIAEKSIKKLIKKFPKTKIDFLILVTQTSPYRIPTAACILQERLRLPK
;
A
#
# COMPACT_ATOMS: atom_id res chain seq x y z
N MET A 1 0.68 32.27 10.36
CA MET A 1 1.35 31.19 9.60
C MET A 1 0.35 30.10 9.27
N SER A 2 0.27 29.71 8.02
CA SER A 2 -0.47 28.53 7.63
C SER A 2 0.44 27.30 7.77
N GLY A 3 -0.03 26.28 8.47
CA GLY A 3 0.67 25.00 8.62
C GLY A 3 -0.05 23.89 7.86
N SER A 4 0.64 22.79 7.62
CA SER A 4 0.05 21.56 7.08
C SER A 4 -0.36 20.63 8.22
N LYS A 5 -1.45 19.91 8.04
CA LYS A 5 -1.90 18.89 8.99
C LYS A 5 -2.25 17.60 8.27
N ILE A 6 -2.04 16.46 8.93
CA ILE A 6 -2.56 15.17 8.47
C ILE A 6 -4.04 15.10 8.85
N ALA A 7 -4.92 15.11 7.85
CA ALA A 7 -6.37 15.08 8.07
C ALA A 7 -6.90 13.67 8.31
N GLY A 8 -6.22 12.64 7.78
CA GLY A 8 -6.61 11.25 8.00
C GLY A 8 -5.56 10.28 7.49
N ILE A 9 -5.60 9.08 8.04
CA ILE A 9 -4.74 7.96 7.65
C ILE A 9 -5.62 6.72 7.51
N GLU A 10 -5.40 5.96 6.44
CA GLU A 10 -6.00 4.67 6.23
C GLU A 10 -4.99 3.69 5.66
N TYR A 11 -5.24 2.42 5.86
CA TYR A 11 -4.42 1.35 5.32
C TYR A 11 -5.28 0.16 4.88
N TYR A 12 -4.69 -0.67 4.03
CA TYR A 12 -5.24 -1.97 3.65
C TYR A 12 -4.15 -3.03 3.78
N LEU A 13 -4.52 -4.17 4.34
CA LEU A 13 -3.66 -5.35 4.45
C LEU A 13 -4.29 -6.48 3.64
N PRO A 14 -3.53 -7.11 2.72
CA PRO A 14 -3.97 -8.33 2.05
C PRO A 14 -4.35 -9.45 3.02
N LYS A 15 -5.10 -10.43 2.57
CA LYS A 15 -5.61 -11.50 3.45
C LYS A 15 -4.53 -12.50 3.89
N LYS A 16 -3.58 -12.80 3.03
CA LYS A 16 -2.52 -13.78 3.31
C LYS A 16 -1.52 -13.20 4.29
N LYS A 17 -1.40 -13.84 5.45
CA LYS A 17 -0.42 -13.47 6.47
C LYS A 17 0.72 -14.49 6.50
N GLU A 18 1.95 -14.04 6.50
CA GLU A 18 3.15 -14.86 6.64
C GLU A 18 3.97 -14.40 7.85
N ASN A 19 4.45 -15.36 8.62
CA ASN A 19 5.37 -15.12 9.75
C ASN A 19 6.82 -15.43 9.37
N ASN A 20 7.73 -15.11 10.26
CA ASN A 20 9.15 -15.36 10.05
C ASN A 20 9.52 -16.85 9.93
N ASN A 21 8.77 -17.76 10.58
CA ASN A 21 9.01 -19.20 10.44
C ASN A 21 8.70 -19.70 9.03
N HIS A 22 7.64 -19.18 8.43
CA HIS A 22 7.32 -19.48 7.03
C HIS A 22 8.39 -18.96 6.08
N LEU A 23 8.89 -17.74 6.34
CA LEU A 23 9.98 -17.16 5.58
C LEU A 23 11.27 -17.99 5.69
N LYS A 24 11.61 -18.47 6.89
CA LYS A 24 12.74 -19.36 7.14
C LYS A 24 12.64 -20.67 6.37
N LYS A 25 11.44 -21.26 6.35
CA LYS A 25 11.20 -22.52 5.62
C LYS A 25 11.48 -22.36 4.13
N ASN A 26 11.08 -21.24 3.53
CA ASN A 26 11.28 -20.96 2.12
C ASN A 26 12.69 -20.47 1.78
N ASN A 27 13.41 -19.94 2.78
CA ASN A 27 14.74 -19.39 2.64
C ASN A 27 15.67 -19.90 3.78
N PRO A 28 16.08 -21.19 3.75
CA PRO A 28 16.80 -21.81 4.88
C PRO A 28 18.12 -21.13 5.27
N LYS A 29 18.74 -20.45 4.30
CA LYS A 29 20.02 -19.74 4.49
C LYS A 29 19.87 -18.36 5.16
N TRP A 30 18.66 -17.85 5.32
CA TRP A 30 18.43 -16.53 5.89
C TRP A 30 18.48 -16.58 7.42
N ASP A 31 19.17 -15.63 8.00
CA ASP A 31 19.18 -15.40 9.44
C ASP A 31 17.96 -14.59 9.87
N ILE A 32 16.91 -15.31 10.25
CA ILE A 32 15.62 -14.72 10.59
C ILE A 32 15.69 -13.90 11.89
N ASN A 33 16.50 -14.31 12.85
CA ASN A 33 16.66 -13.57 14.10
C ASN A 33 17.25 -12.18 13.82
N ARG A 34 18.32 -12.16 13.02
CA ARG A 34 18.94 -10.90 12.59
C ARG A 34 18.01 -10.00 11.79
N ILE A 35 17.16 -10.58 10.94
CA ILE A 35 16.12 -9.82 10.20
C ILE A 35 15.15 -9.19 11.20
N TYR A 36 14.68 -9.96 12.18
CA TYR A 36 13.77 -9.44 13.20
C TYR A 36 14.42 -8.35 14.06
N GLU A 37 15.63 -8.57 14.55
CA GLU A 37 16.38 -7.58 15.34
C GLU A 37 16.52 -6.23 14.61
N LYS A 38 16.75 -6.27 13.29
CA LYS A 38 16.91 -5.05 12.47
C LYS A 38 15.62 -4.39 12.07
N THR A 39 14.55 -5.14 11.88
CA THR A 39 13.30 -4.64 11.29
C THR A 39 12.14 -4.57 12.27
N GLY A 40 12.17 -5.35 13.34
CA GLY A 40 11.04 -5.53 14.25
C GLY A 40 9.85 -6.26 13.63
N ILE A 41 9.99 -6.80 12.40
CA ILE A 41 8.89 -7.40 11.64
C ILE A 41 8.79 -8.89 11.92
N ASN A 42 7.72 -9.31 12.57
CA ASN A 42 7.38 -10.72 12.79
C ASN A 42 6.46 -11.30 11.71
N ASN A 43 5.54 -10.50 11.24
CA ASN A 43 4.52 -10.91 10.30
C ASN A 43 4.46 -9.91 9.15
N ARG A 44 4.10 -10.40 7.98
CA ARG A 44 3.82 -9.58 6.80
C ARG A 44 2.58 -10.06 6.09
N TYR A 45 1.93 -9.16 5.38
CA TYR A 45 0.76 -9.46 4.57
C TYR A 45 1.16 -9.45 3.10
N ILE A 46 0.83 -10.52 2.41
CA ILE A 46 1.24 -10.78 1.03
C ILE A 46 0.01 -10.67 0.12
N SER A 47 0.12 -9.87 -0.93
CA SER A 47 -0.90 -9.80 -1.98
C SER A 47 -1.07 -11.16 -2.68
N SER A 48 -2.27 -11.44 -3.18
CA SER A 48 -2.46 -12.56 -4.09
C SER A 48 -1.83 -12.25 -5.46
N GLU A 49 -1.63 -13.29 -6.28
CA GLU A 49 -1.09 -13.12 -7.64
C GLU A 49 -1.92 -12.18 -8.54
N LYS A 50 -3.21 -12.07 -8.24
CA LYS A 50 -4.15 -11.20 -8.98
C LYS A 50 -4.29 -9.81 -8.39
N GLU A 51 -3.63 -9.50 -7.27
CA GLU A 51 -3.75 -8.24 -6.55
C GLU A 51 -2.49 -7.39 -6.76
N THR A 52 -2.64 -6.35 -7.53
CA THR A 52 -1.55 -5.40 -7.85
C THR A 52 -1.42 -4.31 -6.79
N THR A 53 -0.32 -3.55 -6.85
CA THR A 53 -0.12 -2.35 -6.01
C THR A 53 -1.25 -1.35 -6.17
N ILE A 54 -1.79 -1.19 -7.39
CA ILE A 54 -2.93 -0.30 -7.65
C ILE A 54 -4.18 -0.78 -6.91
N ASP A 55 -4.45 -2.09 -6.92
CA ASP A 55 -5.62 -2.65 -6.23
C ASP A 55 -5.53 -2.46 -4.71
N ILE A 56 -4.34 -2.63 -4.14
CA ILE A 56 -4.08 -2.40 -2.71
C ILE A 56 -4.28 -0.92 -2.35
N ALA A 57 -3.70 -0.02 -3.16
CA ALA A 57 -3.84 1.42 -2.97
C ALA A 57 -5.31 1.86 -3.09
N GLU A 58 -6.02 1.38 -4.10
CA GLU A 58 -7.45 1.67 -4.30
C GLU A 58 -8.29 1.29 -3.08
N LYS A 59 -8.05 0.13 -2.48
CA LYS A 59 -8.78 -0.35 -1.30
C LYS A 59 -8.55 0.55 -0.08
N SER A 60 -7.33 1.00 0.15
CA SER A 60 -7.04 1.93 1.25
C SER A 60 -7.63 3.32 1.01
N ILE A 61 -7.50 3.85 -0.21
CA ILE A 61 -8.07 5.16 -0.59
C ILE A 61 -9.59 5.15 -0.49
N LYS A 62 -10.25 4.08 -0.90
CA LYS A 62 -11.72 3.95 -0.76
C LYS A 62 -12.19 4.06 0.68
N LYS A 63 -11.42 3.58 1.65
CA LYS A 63 -11.73 3.80 3.08
C LYS A 63 -11.57 5.26 3.46
N LEU A 64 -10.54 5.92 2.97
CA LEU A 64 -10.25 7.33 3.27
C LEU A 64 -11.32 8.25 2.71
N ILE A 65 -11.71 8.07 1.43
CA ILE A 65 -12.73 8.92 0.77
C ILE A 65 -14.14 8.76 1.34
N LYS A 66 -14.43 7.69 2.09
CA LYS A 66 -15.66 7.60 2.87
C LYS A 66 -15.72 8.65 3.98
N LYS A 67 -14.58 9.10 4.46
CA LYS A 67 -14.45 10.10 5.53
C LYS A 67 -14.25 11.52 4.99
N PHE A 68 -13.71 11.65 3.77
CA PHE A 68 -13.35 12.92 3.17
C PHE A 68 -13.92 13.03 1.75
N PRO A 69 -14.56 14.16 1.39
CA PRO A 69 -15.12 14.35 0.06
C PRO A 69 -14.04 14.33 -1.03
N LYS A 70 -14.28 13.61 -2.11
CA LYS A 70 -13.38 13.54 -3.29
C LYS A 70 -13.12 14.90 -3.91
N THR A 71 -14.10 15.80 -3.90
CA THR A 71 -14.03 17.14 -4.48
C THR A 71 -13.00 18.06 -3.81
N LYS A 72 -12.46 17.65 -2.65
CA LYS A 72 -11.40 18.37 -1.92
C LYS A 72 -10.02 17.78 -2.14
N ILE A 73 -9.85 16.88 -3.11
CA ILE A 73 -8.56 16.26 -3.43
C ILE A 73 -8.00 16.98 -4.65
N ASP A 74 -6.97 17.80 -4.45
CA ASP A 74 -6.28 18.54 -5.50
C ASP A 74 -5.06 17.79 -6.04
N PHE A 75 -4.49 16.89 -5.24
CA PHE A 75 -3.29 16.12 -5.58
C PHE A 75 -3.38 14.66 -5.14
N LEU A 76 -2.93 13.77 -6.01
CA LEU A 76 -2.73 12.35 -5.70
C LEU A 76 -1.26 11.99 -5.94
N ILE A 77 -0.56 11.62 -4.88
CA ILE A 77 0.82 11.15 -4.95
C ILE A 77 0.85 9.67 -4.60
N LEU A 78 1.34 8.83 -5.51
CA LEU A 78 1.57 7.41 -5.28
C LEU A 78 3.07 7.12 -5.32
N VAL A 79 3.58 6.57 -4.23
CA VAL A 79 4.97 6.12 -4.13
C VAL A 79 5.00 4.60 -4.08
N THR A 80 5.65 3.98 -5.06
CA THR A 80 5.81 2.53 -5.14
C THR A 80 7.04 2.15 -5.95
N GLN A 81 7.63 1.00 -5.62
CA GLN A 81 8.70 0.37 -6.42
C GLN A 81 8.17 -0.75 -7.33
N THR A 82 6.89 -1.11 -7.21
CA THR A 82 6.26 -2.25 -7.89
C THR A 82 5.05 -1.82 -8.70
N SER A 83 5.22 -0.78 -9.55
CA SER A 83 4.15 -0.37 -10.46
C SER A 83 3.88 -1.47 -11.49
N PRO A 84 2.62 -1.91 -11.68
CA PRO A 84 2.29 -2.92 -12.69
C PRO A 84 2.43 -2.41 -14.13
N TYR A 85 2.44 -1.10 -14.32
CA TYR A 85 2.56 -0.46 -15.63
C TYR A 85 3.61 0.67 -15.60
N ARG A 86 4.30 0.84 -16.71
CA ARG A 86 5.19 2.00 -16.89
C ARG A 86 4.39 3.23 -17.31
N ILE A 87 3.47 3.05 -18.24
CA ILE A 87 2.60 4.08 -18.81
C ILE A 87 1.21 3.45 -19.04
N PRO A 88 0.10 4.11 -18.62
CA PRO A 88 0.07 5.33 -17.81
C PRO A 88 0.60 5.09 -16.39
N THR A 89 0.94 6.17 -15.67
CA THR A 89 1.40 6.02 -14.28
C THR A 89 0.31 5.43 -13.39
N ALA A 90 0.71 4.71 -12.36
CA ALA A 90 -0.24 4.09 -11.43
C ALA A 90 -1.16 5.12 -10.74
N ALA A 91 -0.69 6.36 -10.52
CA ALA A 91 -1.51 7.44 -9.98
C ALA A 91 -2.64 7.86 -10.93
N CYS A 92 -2.37 7.94 -12.24
CA CYS A 92 -3.40 8.24 -13.26
C CYS A 92 -4.48 7.15 -13.31
N ILE A 93 -4.07 5.88 -13.23
CA ILE A 93 -5.02 4.76 -13.19
C ILE A 93 -5.88 4.82 -11.93
N LEU A 94 -5.28 5.15 -10.78
CA LEU A 94 -6.02 5.32 -9.53
C LEU A 94 -6.99 6.49 -9.59
N GLN A 95 -6.58 7.63 -10.16
CA GLN A 95 -7.45 8.79 -10.36
C GLN A 95 -8.71 8.40 -11.12
N GLU A 96 -8.56 7.69 -12.23
CA GLU A 96 -9.69 7.24 -13.07
C GLU A 96 -10.57 6.23 -12.32
N ARG A 97 -9.98 5.18 -11.72
CA ARG A 97 -10.73 4.15 -10.97
C ARG A 97 -11.54 4.72 -9.81
N LEU A 98 -10.96 5.70 -9.12
CA LEU A 98 -11.60 6.36 -7.98
C LEU A 98 -12.54 7.50 -8.41
N ARG A 99 -12.55 7.85 -9.69
CA ARG A 99 -13.31 9.00 -10.23
C ARG A 99 -13.00 10.27 -9.45
N LEU A 100 -11.71 10.55 -9.24
CA LEU A 100 -11.26 11.79 -8.63
C LEU A 100 -11.38 12.92 -9.66
N PRO A 101 -11.50 14.20 -9.21
CA PRO A 101 -11.51 15.34 -10.10
C PRO A 101 -10.29 15.35 -11.04
N LYS A 102 -10.50 15.89 -12.26
CA LYS A 102 -9.45 16.09 -13.28
C LYS A 102 -8.91 17.49 -13.18
#